data_551cb8289cb4134a759e46014eab50fe
#
_entry.id   551cb8289cb4134a759e46014eab50fe
#
_cell.length_a   1.000
_cell.length_b   1.000
_cell.length_c   1.000
_cell.angle_alpha   90.00
_cell.angle_beta   90.00
_cell.angle_gamma   90.00
#
_symmetry.space_group_name_H-M   'P 1'
#
loop_
_entity.id
_entity.type
_entity.pdbx_description
1 polymer ?
#
loop_
_entity_poly.entity_id
_entity_poly.type
_entity_poly.pdbx_seq_one_letter_code
_entity_poly.pdbx_strand_id
1 'polypeptide(L)'
;MNFKSSIILIIPFSDIQNIWDRYRKETKMNLIVCGSIYSLMNKIFQNNKEPLFGRADIIIKLSPFSLPVLKEIMYDYYPTYTNDDLLALYTFTGGIPKYVELFCDNRILNINGMIDFMVRDNSPFTDEGKNLLIEEFGKNYATYFSILSAIANGKNTQAEIEAALGNKSIGGYLRRLIEDYNIIVRQRPILSKEGTLAIRYEI
;
A
#
# COMPACT_ATOMS: atom_id res chain seq x y z
N MET A 1 30.29 -16.75 11.30
CA MET A 1 28.88 -16.64 10.86
C MET A 1 28.03 -16.62 12.13
N ASN A 2 27.73 -15.42 12.66
CA ASN A 2 26.95 -15.27 13.89
C ASN A 2 25.47 -15.18 13.51
N PHE A 3 24.74 -16.27 13.66
CA PHE A 3 23.29 -16.24 13.67
C PHE A 3 22.83 -15.48 14.93
N LYS A 4 22.43 -14.21 14.77
CA LYS A 4 21.64 -13.54 15.78
C LYS A 4 20.27 -14.22 15.80
N SER A 5 20.01 -15.03 16.81
CA SER A 5 18.67 -15.53 17.10
C SER A 5 17.78 -14.32 17.40
N SER A 6 16.89 -13.97 16.49
CA SER A 6 15.86 -12.96 16.72
C SER A 6 14.85 -13.56 17.69
N ILE A 7 14.83 -13.05 18.90
CA ILE A 7 13.77 -13.36 19.87
C ILE A 7 12.56 -12.53 19.42
N ILE A 8 11.50 -13.19 18.92
CA ILE A 8 10.22 -12.54 18.66
C ILE A 8 9.53 -12.38 20.01
N LEU A 9 9.56 -11.19 20.56
CA LEU A 9 8.81 -10.83 21.75
C LEU A 9 7.43 -10.32 21.33
N ILE A 10 6.39 -11.10 21.57
CA ILE A 10 5.00 -10.65 21.32
C ILE A 10 4.57 -9.83 22.53
N ILE A 11 4.61 -8.51 22.43
CA ILE A 11 4.10 -7.60 23.45
C ILE A 11 2.67 -7.22 23.07
N PRO A 12 1.67 -7.50 23.91
CA PRO A 12 0.31 -7.01 23.67
C PRO A 12 0.28 -5.48 23.64
N PHE A 13 -0.55 -4.91 22.75
CA PHE A 13 -0.71 -3.44 22.64
C PHE A 13 -1.19 -2.81 23.95
N SER A 14 -1.92 -3.56 24.80
CA SER A 14 -2.30 -3.15 26.14
C SER A 14 -1.11 -2.93 27.07
N ASP A 15 -0.05 -3.72 26.94
CA ASP A 15 1.16 -3.56 27.78
C ASP A 15 1.96 -2.33 27.31
N ILE A 16 2.06 -2.11 26.00
CA ILE A 16 2.64 -0.89 25.45
C ILE A 16 1.84 0.33 25.94
N GLN A 17 0.52 0.26 25.90
CA GLN A 17 -0.37 1.29 26.43
C GLN A 17 -0.07 1.60 27.88
N ASN A 18 -0.03 0.58 28.75
CA ASN A 18 0.19 0.73 30.19
C ASN A 18 1.55 1.36 30.51
N ILE A 19 2.60 0.92 29.80
CA ILE A 19 3.95 1.46 29.96
C ILE A 19 3.98 2.92 29.47
N TRP A 20 3.43 3.20 28.30
CA TRP A 20 3.40 4.54 27.73
C TRP A 20 2.62 5.52 28.63
N ASP A 21 1.40 5.16 29.04
CA ASP A 21 0.56 6.03 29.88
C ASP A 21 1.20 6.33 31.24
N ARG A 22 1.96 5.38 31.78
CA ARG A 22 2.65 5.55 33.08
C ARG A 22 3.89 6.43 32.99
N TYR A 23 4.71 6.22 31.97
CA TYR A 23 6.08 6.78 31.96
C TYR A 23 6.31 7.89 30.93
N ARG A 24 5.40 8.14 29.98
CA ARG A 24 5.63 9.13 28.89
C ARG A 24 5.98 10.54 29.35
N LYS A 25 5.52 10.95 30.53
CA LYS A 25 5.80 12.28 31.10
C LYS A 25 7.12 12.36 31.88
N GLU A 26 7.64 11.22 32.28
CA GLU A 26 8.82 11.09 33.15
C GLU A 26 10.08 10.70 32.36
N THR A 27 9.91 10.18 31.17
CA THR A 27 11.01 9.69 30.33
C THR A 27 11.28 10.62 29.15
N LYS A 28 12.53 10.63 28.69
CA LYS A 28 12.95 11.27 27.44
C LYS A 28 12.94 10.29 26.26
N MET A 29 12.19 9.19 26.35
CA MET A 29 12.16 8.14 25.37
C MET A 29 11.22 8.52 24.21
N ASN A 30 11.69 8.38 22.98
CA ASN A 30 10.86 8.38 21.77
C ASN A 30 10.54 6.95 21.38
N LEU A 31 9.24 6.65 21.27
CA LEU A 31 8.75 5.37 20.75
C LEU A 31 8.31 5.55 19.30
N ILE A 32 8.97 4.84 18.39
CA ILE A 32 8.62 4.81 16.97
C ILE A 32 8.04 3.44 16.66
N VAL A 33 6.80 3.42 16.21
CA VAL A 33 6.11 2.19 15.76
C VAL A 33 5.90 2.29 14.26
N CYS A 34 6.33 1.29 13.52
CA CYS A 34 6.13 1.23 12.09
C CYS A 34 5.48 -0.09 11.67
N GLY A 35 4.76 -0.07 10.58
CA GLY A 35 4.12 -1.24 9.99
C GLY A 35 3.85 -1.02 8.50
N SER A 36 3.93 -2.10 7.73
CA SER A 36 3.70 -2.11 6.28
C SER A 36 2.21 -2.24 5.93
N ILE A 37 1.40 -2.82 6.82
CA ILE A 37 -0.04 -3.05 6.58
C ILE A 37 -0.82 -1.81 7.00
N TYR A 38 -1.28 -1.04 6.03
CA TYR A 38 -1.97 0.24 6.24
C TYR A 38 -3.25 0.09 7.08
N SER A 39 -4.09 -0.89 6.75
CA SER A 39 -5.35 -1.15 7.45
C SER A 39 -5.11 -1.51 8.93
N LEU A 40 -4.06 -2.28 9.21
CA LEU A 40 -3.68 -2.64 10.58
C LEU A 40 -3.19 -1.43 11.38
N MET A 41 -2.36 -0.57 10.78
CA MET A 41 -1.87 0.65 11.43
C MET A 41 -3.01 1.61 11.75
N ASN A 42 -3.94 1.81 10.82
CA ASN A 42 -5.15 2.59 11.06
C ASN A 42 -5.99 2.00 12.19
N LYS A 43 -6.20 0.69 12.19
CA LYS A 43 -6.93 0.00 13.26
C LYS A 43 -6.27 0.25 14.63
N ILE A 44 -4.97 0.04 14.75
CA ILE A 44 -4.23 0.16 16.01
C ILE A 44 -4.29 1.58 16.60
N PHE A 45 -4.14 2.62 15.77
CA PHE A 45 -3.97 3.99 16.24
C PHE A 45 -5.20 4.89 16.08
N GLN A 46 -6.14 4.55 15.19
CA GLN A 46 -7.29 5.40 14.87
C GLN A 46 -8.65 4.78 15.30
N ASN A 47 -8.69 3.50 15.67
CA ASN A 47 -9.92 2.89 16.17
C ASN A 47 -10.02 3.07 17.69
N ASN A 48 -11.10 3.69 18.14
CA ASN A 48 -11.36 4.00 19.56
C ASN A 48 -11.49 2.77 20.49
N LYS A 49 -11.58 1.57 19.91
CA LYS A 49 -11.63 0.31 20.68
C LYS A 49 -10.25 -0.28 20.93
N GLU A 50 -9.21 0.25 20.30
CA GLU A 50 -7.85 -0.30 20.41
C GLU A 50 -7.02 0.40 21.50
N PRO A 51 -6.11 -0.32 22.16
CA PRO A 51 -5.34 0.20 23.29
C PRO A 51 -4.49 1.44 22.96
N LEU A 52 -3.96 1.54 21.75
CA LEU A 52 -3.09 2.64 21.34
C LEU A 52 -3.83 3.81 20.67
N PHE A 53 -5.16 3.79 20.66
CA PHE A 53 -5.95 4.90 20.14
C PHE A 53 -5.62 6.22 20.84
N GLY A 54 -5.34 7.26 20.05
CA GLY A 54 -5.04 8.62 20.53
C GLY A 54 -3.72 8.76 21.30
N ARG A 55 -2.80 7.78 21.22
CA ARG A 55 -1.50 7.79 21.90
C ARG A 55 -0.33 8.15 21.00
N ALA A 56 -0.55 8.20 19.71
CA ALA A 56 0.45 8.70 18.76
C ALA A 56 0.41 10.24 18.75
N ASP A 57 1.53 10.88 19.07
CA ASP A 57 1.68 12.33 18.95
C ASP A 57 1.78 12.75 17.48
N ILE A 58 2.40 11.91 16.65
CA ILE A 58 2.55 12.11 15.21
C ILE A 58 2.29 10.80 14.49
N ILE A 59 1.48 10.85 13.43
CA ILE A 59 1.29 9.75 12.48
C ILE A 59 1.85 10.18 11.15
N ILE A 60 2.89 9.47 10.68
CA ILE A 60 3.55 9.75 9.41
C ILE A 60 3.13 8.68 8.41
N LYS A 61 2.45 9.09 7.34
CA LYS A 61 2.21 8.26 6.17
C LYS A 61 3.35 8.46 5.19
N LEU A 62 4.17 7.44 5.00
CA LEU A 62 5.23 7.47 3.98
C LEU A 62 4.60 7.43 2.59
N SER A 63 5.04 8.33 1.73
CA SER A 63 4.64 8.37 0.33
C SER A 63 5.75 7.78 -0.54
N PRO A 64 5.42 7.30 -1.75
CA PRO A 64 6.41 6.93 -2.74
C PRO A 64 7.39 8.07 -3.02
N PHE A 65 8.56 7.75 -3.54
CA PHE A 65 9.54 8.75 -3.96
C PHE A 65 8.95 9.66 -5.04
N SER A 66 9.12 10.96 -4.86
CA SER A 66 8.76 11.94 -5.87
C SER A 66 9.72 11.91 -7.06
N LEU A 67 9.30 12.46 -8.20
CA LEU A 67 10.14 12.51 -9.40
C LEU A 67 11.50 13.20 -9.18
N PRO A 68 11.62 14.30 -8.39
CA PRO A 68 12.94 14.87 -8.05
C PRO A 68 13.84 13.85 -7.35
N VAL A 69 13.33 13.09 -6.38
CA VAL A 69 14.12 12.07 -5.66
C VAL A 69 14.56 10.95 -6.61
N LEU A 70 13.66 10.49 -7.51
CA LEU A 70 14.03 9.49 -8.51
C LEU A 70 15.12 9.99 -9.46
N LYS A 71 15.13 11.28 -9.81
CA LYS A 71 16.22 11.88 -10.59
C LYS A 71 17.55 11.85 -9.87
N GLU A 72 17.57 12.16 -8.58
CA GLU A 72 18.79 12.05 -7.76
C GLU A 72 19.30 10.61 -7.71
N ILE A 73 18.41 9.66 -7.46
CA ILE A 73 18.75 8.23 -7.47
C ILE A 73 19.32 7.80 -8.85
N MET A 74 18.65 8.18 -9.94
CA MET A 74 19.12 7.86 -11.30
C MET A 74 20.48 8.47 -11.56
N TYR A 75 20.71 9.71 -11.13
CA TYR A 75 22.02 10.37 -11.29
C TYR A 75 23.14 9.64 -10.52
N ASP A 76 22.85 9.16 -9.32
CA ASP A 76 23.82 8.47 -8.48
C ASP A 76 24.17 7.05 -8.99
N TYR A 77 23.16 6.31 -9.46
CA TYR A 77 23.33 4.91 -9.86
C TYR A 77 23.58 4.71 -11.36
N TYR A 78 23.07 5.61 -12.20
CA TYR A 78 23.18 5.55 -13.67
C TYR A 78 23.25 6.94 -14.28
N PRO A 79 24.37 7.68 -14.14
CA PRO A 79 24.50 9.09 -14.56
C PRO A 79 24.19 9.38 -16.03
N THR A 80 24.26 8.37 -16.90
CA THR A 80 23.99 8.47 -18.34
C THR A 80 22.54 8.16 -18.72
N TYR A 81 21.63 8.11 -17.73
CA TYR A 81 20.21 7.79 -17.97
C TYR A 81 19.54 8.79 -18.92
N THR A 82 18.57 8.31 -19.65
CA THR A 82 17.70 9.13 -20.52
C THR A 82 16.38 9.48 -19.80
N ASN A 83 15.63 10.41 -20.36
CA ASN A 83 14.29 10.72 -19.86
C ASN A 83 13.35 9.50 -19.96
N ASP A 84 13.54 8.63 -20.96
CA ASP A 84 12.76 7.41 -21.14
C ASP A 84 13.09 6.39 -20.04
N ASP A 85 14.35 6.28 -19.62
CA ASP A 85 14.76 5.43 -18.50
C ASP A 85 14.14 5.91 -17.18
N LEU A 86 14.13 7.22 -16.95
CA LEU A 86 13.50 7.81 -15.77
C LEU A 86 11.98 7.59 -15.77
N LEU A 87 11.34 7.79 -16.93
CA LEU A 87 9.90 7.54 -17.08
C LEU A 87 9.56 6.07 -16.85
N ALA A 88 10.38 5.16 -17.39
CA ALA A 88 10.23 3.74 -17.20
C ALA A 88 10.37 3.36 -15.71
N LEU A 89 11.41 3.86 -15.02
CA LEU A 89 11.60 3.64 -13.58
C LEU A 89 10.36 4.09 -12.80
N TYR A 90 9.87 5.31 -13.04
CA TYR A 90 8.67 5.81 -12.39
C TYR A 90 7.43 4.96 -12.71
N THR A 91 7.23 4.60 -13.97
CA THR A 91 6.07 3.82 -14.42
C THR A 91 6.05 2.42 -13.80
N PHE A 92 7.21 1.75 -13.73
CA PHE A 92 7.30 0.38 -13.23
C PHE A 92 7.32 0.29 -11.71
N THR A 93 7.77 1.33 -11.02
CA THR A 93 7.92 1.31 -9.56
C THR A 93 6.86 2.14 -8.83
N GLY A 94 6.19 3.07 -9.52
CA GLY A 94 5.34 4.08 -8.87
C GLY A 94 6.10 4.93 -7.85
N GLY A 95 7.45 4.92 -7.89
CA GLY A 95 8.30 5.53 -6.88
C GLY A 95 8.36 4.77 -5.54
N ILE A 96 7.83 3.55 -5.46
CA ILE A 96 7.88 2.74 -4.23
C ILE A 96 9.33 2.32 -3.96
N PRO A 97 9.89 2.69 -2.77
CA PRO A 97 11.31 2.50 -2.45
C PRO A 97 11.81 1.08 -2.69
N LYS A 98 11.07 0.07 -2.27
CA LYS A 98 11.40 -1.35 -2.45
C LYS A 98 11.68 -1.72 -3.92
N TYR A 99 10.86 -1.25 -4.83
CA TYR A 99 11.01 -1.57 -6.26
C TYR A 99 12.11 -0.76 -6.92
N VAL A 100 12.29 0.49 -6.48
CA VAL A 100 13.41 1.33 -6.93
C VAL A 100 14.74 0.71 -6.51
N GLU A 101 14.86 0.32 -5.23
CA GLU A 101 16.03 -0.38 -4.67
C GLU A 101 16.34 -1.67 -5.46
N LEU A 102 15.29 -2.45 -5.79
CA LEU A 102 15.46 -3.70 -6.54
C LEU A 102 16.12 -3.48 -7.91
N PHE A 103 15.74 -2.42 -8.63
CA PHE A 103 16.39 -2.06 -9.89
C PHE A 103 17.82 -1.52 -9.69
N CYS A 104 18.03 -0.70 -8.65
CA CYS A 104 19.35 -0.15 -8.32
C CYS A 104 20.34 -1.24 -7.94
N ASP A 105 19.97 -2.17 -7.07
CA ASP A 105 20.82 -3.25 -6.58
C ASP A 105 21.24 -4.21 -7.71
N ASN A 106 20.34 -4.44 -8.66
CA ASN A 106 20.63 -5.24 -9.83
C ASN A 106 21.31 -4.45 -10.95
N ARG A 107 21.52 -3.12 -10.78
CA ARG A 107 22.08 -2.21 -11.78
C ARG A 107 21.35 -2.23 -13.11
N ILE A 108 20.03 -2.34 -13.05
CA ILE A 108 19.13 -2.43 -14.20
C ILE A 108 18.30 -1.16 -14.24
N LEU A 109 18.85 -0.08 -14.81
CA LEU A 109 18.25 1.25 -14.80
C LEU A 109 17.98 1.81 -16.21
N ASN A 110 18.23 1.02 -17.27
CA ASN A 110 17.78 1.34 -18.61
C ASN A 110 16.44 0.64 -18.90
N ILE A 111 15.61 1.27 -19.75
CA ILE A 111 14.24 0.82 -20.06
C ILE A 111 14.16 -0.65 -20.52
N ASN A 112 15.05 -1.07 -21.43
CA ASN A 112 15.03 -2.44 -21.96
C ASN A 112 15.39 -3.46 -20.88
N GLY A 113 16.42 -3.18 -20.09
CA GLY A 113 16.82 -4.03 -18.96
C GLY A 113 15.71 -4.14 -17.90
N MET A 114 15.01 -3.02 -17.59
CA MET A 114 13.89 -3.04 -16.65
C MET A 114 12.74 -3.91 -17.16
N ILE A 115 12.38 -3.81 -18.46
CA ILE A 115 11.36 -4.65 -19.08
C ILE A 115 11.75 -6.13 -18.99
N ASP A 116 12.96 -6.47 -19.43
CA ASP A 116 13.46 -7.85 -19.40
C ASP A 116 13.47 -8.42 -17.97
N PHE A 117 13.86 -7.61 -16.99
CA PHE A 117 13.86 -8.00 -15.59
C PHE A 117 12.46 -8.29 -15.04
N MET A 118 11.48 -7.49 -15.45
CA MET A 118 10.08 -7.67 -15.00
C MET A 118 9.40 -8.89 -15.60
N VAL A 119 9.65 -9.19 -16.88
CA VAL A 119 8.93 -10.25 -17.62
C VAL A 119 9.63 -11.60 -17.60
N ARG A 120 10.86 -11.67 -17.09
CA ARG A 120 11.60 -12.93 -17.02
C ARG A 120 10.94 -13.95 -16.09
N ASP A 121 11.18 -15.20 -16.32
CA ASP A 121 10.77 -16.27 -15.40
C ASP A 121 11.33 -16.03 -13.99
N ASN A 122 10.51 -16.26 -12.97
CA ASN A 122 10.83 -16.00 -11.56
C ASN A 122 11.16 -14.54 -11.24
N SER A 123 10.60 -13.60 -11.98
CA SER A 123 10.71 -12.18 -11.64
C SER A 123 10.12 -11.91 -10.26
N PRO A 124 10.79 -11.10 -9.41
CA PRO A 124 10.23 -10.68 -8.13
C PRO A 124 8.86 -9.97 -8.25
N PHE A 125 8.55 -9.43 -9.42
CA PHE A 125 7.28 -8.72 -9.67
C PHE A 125 6.10 -9.65 -9.96
N THR A 126 6.34 -10.92 -10.34
CA THR A 126 5.28 -11.82 -10.83
C THR A 126 4.21 -12.13 -9.78
N ASP A 127 4.63 -12.37 -8.53
CA ASP A 127 3.72 -12.74 -7.44
C ASP A 127 3.49 -11.60 -6.41
N GLU A 128 4.19 -10.48 -6.56
CA GLU A 128 4.18 -9.40 -5.56
C GLU A 128 2.77 -8.83 -5.33
N GLY A 129 2.05 -8.53 -6.39
CA GLY A 129 0.70 -7.98 -6.30
C GLY A 129 -0.25 -8.93 -5.56
N LYS A 130 -0.16 -10.22 -5.82
CA LYS A 130 -0.95 -11.24 -5.14
C LYS A 130 -0.58 -11.34 -3.66
N ASN A 131 0.71 -11.33 -3.34
CA ASN A 131 1.20 -11.42 -1.96
C ASN A 131 0.75 -10.21 -1.13
N LEU A 132 0.87 -8.99 -1.67
CA LEU A 132 0.36 -7.77 -1.03
C LEU A 132 -1.13 -7.84 -0.75
N LEU A 133 -1.93 -8.34 -1.71
CA LEU A 133 -3.37 -8.49 -1.52
C LEU A 133 -3.70 -9.54 -0.46
N ILE A 134 -2.92 -10.62 -0.35
CA ILE A 134 -3.10 -11.65 0.68
C ILE A 134 -2.75 -11.07 2.06
N GLU A 135 -1.67 -10.30 2.18
CA GLU A 135 -1.27 -9.66 3.42
C GLU A 135 -2.31 -8.64 3.90
N GLU A 136 -2.81 -7.78 3.01
CA GLU A 136 -3.79 -6.74 3.35
C GLU A 136 -5.19 -7.31 3.62
N PHE A 137 -5.66 -8.23 2.78
CA PHE A 137 -7.06 -8.67 2.80
C PHE A 137 -7.27 -10.01 3.52
N GLY A 138 -6.20 -10.73 3.82
CA GLY A 138 -6.25 -12.01 4.51
C GLY A 138 -7.16 -13.02 3.81
N LYS A 139 -8.07 -13.65 4.55
CA LYS A 139 -8.98 -14.68 4.04
C LYS A 139 -9.92 -14.19 2.93
N ASN A 140 -10.16 -12.89 2.83
CA ASN A 140 -11.08 -12.29 1.85
C ASN A 140 -10.37 -11.83 0.58
N TYR A 141 -9.06 -12.10 0.42
CA TYR A 141 -8.27 -11.58 -0.70
C TYR A 141 -8.89 -11.90 -2.06
N ALA A 142 -9.41 -13.11 -2.26
CA ALA A 142 -10.00 -13.52 -3.54
C ALA A 142 -11.20 -12.65 -3.94
N THR A 143 -12.04 -12.26 -2.97
CA THR A 143 -13.19 -11.37 -3.23
C THR A 143 -12.71 -9.96 -3.57
N TYR A 144 -11.77 -9.41 -2.82
CA TYR A 144 -11.21 -8.09 -3.11
C TYR A 144 -10.48 -8.08 -4.45
N PHE A 145 -9.67 -9.10 -4.74
CA PHE A 145 -9.00 -9.24 -6.03
C PHE A 145 -9.99 -9.26 -7.20
N SER A 146 -11.10 -10.01 -7.08
CA SER A 146 -12.13 -10.06 -8.11
C SER A 146 -12.81 -8.70 -8.33
N ILE A 147 -13.06 -7.94 -7.26
CA ILE A 147 -13.61 -6.57 -7.35
C ILE A 147 -12.63 -5.65 -8.06
N LEU A 148 -11.35 -5.63 -7.65
CA LEU A 148 -10.31 -4.80 -8.26
C LEU A 148 -10.10 -5.17 -9.74
N SER A 149 -10.10 -6.46 -10.06
CA SER A 149 -10.02 -6.94 -11.44
C SER A 149 -11.21 -6.49 -12.28
N ALA A 150 -12.43 -6.49 -11.75
CA ALA A 150 -13.61 -6.00 -12.44
C ALA A 150 -13.49 -4.48 -12.73
N ILE A 151 -13.02 -3.69 -11.75
CA ILE A 151 -12.79 -2.25 -11.93
C ILE A 151 -11.71 -2.01 -13.00
N ALA A 152 -10.58 -2.71 -12.94
CA ALA A 152 -9.50 -2.62 -13.91
C ALA A 152 -9.96 -2.99 -15.34
N ASN A 153 -10.96 -3.87 -15.47
CA ASN A 153 -11.60 -4.22 -16.73
C ASN A 153 -12.77 -3.28 -17.12
N GLY A 154 -12.84 -2.09 -16.51
CA GLY A 154 -13.80 -1.04 -16.88
C GLY A 154 -15.19 -1.18 -16.28
N LYS A 155 -15.43 -2.13 -15.35
CA LYS A 155 -16.68 -2.22 -14.59
C LYS A 155 -16.61 -1.27 -13.40
N ASN A 156 -17.13 -0.07 -13.54
CA ASN A 156 -16.89 0.98 -12.56
C ASN A 156 -18.12 1.41 -11.75
N THR A 157 -19.28 0.81 -11.99
CA THR A 157 -20.46 0.97 -11.12
C THR A 157 -20.65 -0.25 -10.24
N GLN A 158 -21.27 -0.07 -9.06
CA GLN A 158 -21.55 -1.19 -8.15
C GLN A 158 -22.33 -2.31 -8.85
N ALA A 159 -23.37 -1.95 -9.62
CA ALA A 159 -24.21 -2.90 -10.33
C ALA A 159 -23.44 -3.72 -11.37
N GLU A 160 -22.55 -3.08 -12.14
CA GLU A 160 -21.69 -3.78 -13.12
C GLU A 160 -20.71 -4.74 -12.45
N ILE A 161 -20.13 -4.32 -11.33
CA ILE A 161 -19.20 -5.16 -10.56
C ILE A 161 -19.95 -6.34 -9.95
N GLU A 162 -21.12 -6.12 -9.32
CA GLU A 162 -21.96 -7.19 -8.76
C GLU A 162 -22.38 -8.19 -9.84
N ALA A 163 -22.79 -7.71 -11.01
CA ALA A 163 -23.15 -8.57 -12.16
C ALA A 163 -21.97 -9.42 -12.63
N ALA A 164 -20.76 -8.83 -12.71
CA ALA A 164 -19.54 -9.55 -13.07
C ALA A 164 -19.15 -10.64 -12.03
N LEU A 165 -19.55 -10.46 -10.77
CA LEU A 165 -19.25 -11.38 -9.65
C LEU A 165 -20.42 -12.33 -9.31
N GLY A 166 -21.34 -12.54 -10.25
CA GLY A 166 -22.48 -13.45 -10.06
C GLY A 166 -23.56 -12.89 -9.11
N ASN A 167 -23.79 -11.59 -9.17
CA ASN A 167 -24.80 -10.84 -8.39
C ASN A 167 -24.61 -10.94 -6.86
N LYS A 168 -23.37 -11.08 -6.41
CA LYS A 168 -23.03 -11.02 -4.99
C LYS A 168 -23.02 -9.56 -4.52
N SER A 169 -23.67 -9.29 -3.39
CA SER A 169 -23.60 -7.96 -2.77
C SER A 169 -22.18 -7.63 -2.32
N ILE A 170 -21.63 -6.52 -2.80
CA ILE A 170 -20.25 -6.09 -2.54
C ILE A 170 -20.15 -4.74 -1.83
N GLY A 171 -21.27 -4.10 -1.48
CA GLY A 171 -21.27 -2.76 -0.89
C GLY A 171 -20.35 -2.61 0.32
N GLY A 172 -20.31 -3.62 1.20
CA GLY A 172 -19.42 -3.65 2.36
C GLY A 172 -17.93 -3.76 1.97
N TYR A 173 -17.63 -4.48 0.91
CA TYR A 173 -16.25 -4.60 0.39
C TYR A 173 -15.79 -3.29 -0.28
N LEU A 174 -16.63 -2.67 -1.10
CA LEU A 174 -16.33 -1.37 -1.72
C LEU A 174 -16.08 -0.29 -0.66
N ARG A 175 -16.92 -0.25 0.37
CA ARG A 175 -16.72 0.68 1.48
C ARG A 175 -15.37 0.49 2.15
N ARG A 176 -14.96 -0.74 2.45
CA ARG A 176 -13.63 -1.03 3.04
C ARG A 176 -12.50 -0.66 2.11
N LEU A 177 -12.61 -0.95 0.81
CA LEU A 177 -11.59 -0.56 -0.18
C LEU A 177 -11.38 0.97 -0.22
N ILE A 178 -12.42 1.76 0.06
CA ILE A 178 -12.34 3.22 0.13
C ILE A 178 -11.82 3.67 1.50
N GLU A 179 -12.50 3.27 2.58
CA GLU A 179 -12.32 3.86 3.92
C GLU A 179 -11.15 3.24 4.68
N ASP A 180 -11.00 1.90 4.63
CA ASP A 180 -10.00 1.18 5.41
C ASP A 180 -8.69 1.02 4.65
N TYR A 181 -8.75 0.70 3.34
CA TYR A 181 -7.59 0.38 2.53
C TYR A 181 -7.10 1.54 1.66
N ASN A 182 -7.98 2.49 1.33
CA ASN A 182 -7.67 3.64 0.45
C ASN A 182 -7.08 3.21 -0.91
N ILE A 183 -7.62 2.12 -1.48
CA ILE A 183 -7.17 1.55 -2.76
C ILE A 183 -8.02 2.06 -3.92
N ILE A 184 -9.31 2.28 -3.70
CA ILE A 184 -10.22 2.81 -4.73
C ILE A 184 -10.80 4.15 -4.32
N VAL A 185 -11.11 4.96 -5.32
CA VAL A 185 -11.74 6.27 -5.15
C VAL A 185 -13.19 6.20 -5.62
N ARG A 186 -14.06 6.85 -4.87
CA ARG A 186 -15.47 7.02 -5.25
C ARG A 186 -15.64 8.34 -5.97
N GLN A 187 -15.94 8.29 -7.24
CA GLN A 187 -16.21 9.48 -8.04
C GLN A 187 -17.72 9.72 -8.23
N ARG A 188 -18.12 10.98 -8.24
CA ARG A 188 -19.47 11.43 -8.57
C ARG A 188 -19.41 12.40 -9.75
N PRO A 189 -20.40 12.39 -10.65
CA PRO A 189 -20.51 13.45 -11.65
C PRO A 189 -20.64 14.81 -10.97
N ILE A 190 -19.95 15.82 -11.49
CA ILE A 190 -19.84 17.18 -10.90
C ILE A 190 -21.21 17.82 -10.60
N LEU A 191 -22.23 17.55 -11.42
CA LEU A 191 -23.57 18.13 -11.29
C LEU A 191 -24.60 17.18 -10.65
N SER A 192 -24.14 16.06 -10.05
CA SER A 192 -25.08 15.11 -9.47
C SER A 192 -25.53 15.52 -8.07
N LYS A 193 -26.83 15.34 -7.77
CA LYS A 193 -27.38 15.56 -6.43
C LYS A 193 -26.84 14.52 -5.44
N GLU A 194 -26.80 14.87 -4.15
CA GLU A 194 -26.51 13.89 -3.09
C GLU A 194 -27.50 12.72 -3.18
N GLY A 195 -26.99 11.49 -3.06
CA GLY A 195 -27.79 10.27 -3.18
C GLY A 195 -27.95 9.72 -4.60
N THR A 196 -27.33 10.34 -5.63
CA THR A 196 -27.37 9.79 -6.99
C THR A 196 -26.75 8.40 -7.08
N LEU A 197 -27.36 7.51 -7.88
CA LEU A 197 -26.83 6.18 -8.19
C LEU A 197 -25.68 6.20 -9.21
N ALA A 198 -25.38 7.37 -9.82
CA ALA A 198 -24.33 7.55 -10.81
C ALA A 198 -22.94 7.65 -10.16
N ILE A 199 -22.60 6.70 -9.29
CA ILE A 199 -21.29 6.61 -8.61
C ILE A 199 -20.41 5.69 -9.41
N ARG A 200 -19.15 6.11 -9.61
CA ARG A 200 -18.10 5.30 -10.24
C ARG A 200 -16.97 5.04 -9.26
N TYR A 201 -16.31 3.91 -9.44
CA TYR A 201 -15.15 3.48 -8.67
C TYR A 201 -13.95 3.40 -9.59
N GLU A 202 -12.82 3.92 -9.12
CA GLU A 202 -11.52 3.91 -9.82
C GLU A 202 -10.43 3.48 -8.84
N ILE A 203 -9.38 2.83 -9.37
CA ILE A 203 -8.19 2.40 -8.62
C ILE A 203 -7.17 3.53 -8.63
#